data_81e4f28a4fbd72f2abef588150263717
#
_entry.id   81e4f28a4fbd72f2abef588150263717
#
_cell.length_a   1.000
_cell.length_b   1.000
_cell.length_c   1.000
_cell.angle_alpha   90.00
_cell.angle_beta   90.00
_cell.angle_gamma   90.00
#
_symmetry.space_group_name_H-M   'P 1'
#
loop_
_entity.id
_entity.type
_entity.pdbx_description
1 polymer ?
#
loop_
_entity_poly.entity_id
_entity_poly.type
_entity_poly.pdbx_seq_one_letter_code
_entity_poly.pdbx_strand_id
1 'polypeptide(L)'
;MAETTASGYIQHHLQNLTFGQLPNGSWGFAHSAAEAKEMGFWAFHVDTLGWSVALGLIFVFLFRMAAKKATSGQPGALQNFVEVLVEFVDGSVKDSFHGRSPVIAPLALTIFVWVFLMNAVDLVPVDWIPQLAILISGDHHIPFRAVSTTDPNATLGMAFSVFALIIFYSIKVKGIGGFIGELTLHPFGSKNILVQALLIPVNFLLEFVTLIAKPISLALRLFGNMYAGELVFILIAVMFGSGLLWLSGLGVVLQWAWAVFHILIITLQAFIFMMLTIVYLSMAHEENH
;
A
#
# COMPACT_ATOMS: atom_id res chain seq x y z
N MET A 1 -16.69 -22.07 -25.49
CA MET A 1 -16.32 -21.40 -24.24
C MET A 1 -16.49 -22.43 -23.13
N ALA A 2 -15.40 -22.90 -22.54
CA ALA A 2 -15.51 -23.77 -21.35
C ALA A 2 -16.21 -22.95 -20.26
N GLU A 3 -17.25 -23.53 -19.66
CA GLU A 3 -17.88 -22.92 -18.46
C GLU A 3 -16.79 -22.74 -17.41
N THR A 4 -16.31 -21.51 -17.25
CA THR A 4 -15.38 -21.20 -16.18
C THR A 4 -16.13 -21.38 -14.87
N THR A 5 -15.78 -22.40 -14.11
CA THR A 5 -16.35 -22.58 -12.76
C THR A 5 -16.10 -21.33 -11.93
N ALA A 6 -17.00 -21.00 -11.01
CA ALA A 6 -16.82 -19.83 -10.11
C ALA A 6 -15.43 -19.82 -9.45
N SER A 7 -14.92 -21.00 -9.08
CA SER A 7 -13.55 -21.15 -8.54
C SER A 7 -12.46 -20.79 -9.55
N GLY A 8 -12.62 -21.17 -10.82
CA GLY A 8 -11.66 -20.83 -11.88
C GLY A 8 -11.66 -19.31 -12.17
N TYR A 9 -12.84 -18.68 -12.18
CA TYR A 9 -12.97 -17.24 -12.32
C TYR A 9 -12.25 -16.49 -11.18
N ILE A 10 -12.50 -16.88 -9.93
CA ILE A 10 -11.83 -16.26 -8.76
C ILE A 10 -10.31 -16.45 -8.85
N GLN A 11 -9.84 -17.66 -9.14
CA GLN A 11 -8.40 -17.93 -9.25
C GLN A 11 -7.72 -17.10 -10.34
N HIS A 12 -8.37 -16.94 -11.49
CA HIS A 12 -7.83 -16.16 -12.60
C HIS A 12 -7.66 -14.67 -12.22
N HIS A 13 -8.64 -14.07 -11.54
CA HIS A 13 -8.59 -12.66 -11.13
C HIS A 13 -7.60 -12.39 -9.98
N LEU A 14 -7.23 -13.40 -9.21
CA LEU A 14 -6.26 -13.29 -8.12
C LEU A 14 -4.81 -13.57 -8.54
N GLN A 15 -4.56 -13.93 -9.80
CA GLN A 15 -3.21 -14.15 -10.31
C GLN A 15 -2.57 -12.86 -10.81
N ASN A 16 -1.30 -12.68 -10.48
CA ASN A 16 -0.49 -11.57 -10.98
C ASN A 16 0.22 -11.96 -12.28
N LEU A 17 0.44 -10.96 -13.14
CA LEU A 17 1.32 -11.10 -14.32
C LEU A 17 2.77 -11.15 -13.85
N THR A 18 3.28 -12.36 -13.70
CA THR A 18 4.62 -12.62 -13.15
C THR A 18 5.64 -12.78 -14.25
N PHE A 19 6.74 -12.03 -14.19
CA PHE A 19 7.90 -12.12 -15.06
C PHE A 19 9.11 -12.60 -14.26
N GLY A 20 9.82 -13.61 -14.75
CA GLY A 20 10.96 -14.16 -14.04
C GLY A 20 11.69 -15.22 -14.86
N GLN A 21 12.54 -15.99 -14.21
CA GLN A 21 13.25 -17.10 -14.84
C GLN A 21 12.35 -18.33 -14.83
N LEU A 22 11.99 -18.78 -16.02
CA LEU A 22 11.20 -20.00 -16.24
C LEU A 22 12.02 -21.26 -15.88
N PRO A 23 11.37 -22.42 -15.64
CA PRO A 23 12.05 -23.68 -15.33
C PRO A 23 13.04 -24.15 -16.42
N ASN A 24 12.84 -23.72 -17.66
CA ASN A 24 13.76 -23.96 -18.77
C ASN A 24 15.00 -23.06 -18.80
N GLY A 25 15.15 -22.18 -17.81
CA GLY A 25 16.26 -21.22 -17.70
C GLY A 25 16.12 -19.93 -18.53
N SER A 26 15.09 -19.80 -19.36
CA SER A 26 14.81 -18.57 -20.11
C SER A 26 14.06 -17.54 -19.24
N TRP A 27 14.20 -16.26 -19.56
CA TRP A 27 13.41 -15.19 -18.95
C TRP A 27 12.12 -15.00 -19.73
N GLY A 28 10.98 -14.98 -19.03
CA GLY A 28 9.67 -14.81 -19.65
C GLY A 28 8.55 -14.63 -18.65
N PHE A 29 7.33 -14.50 -19.16
CA PHE A 29 6.12 -14.43 -18.33
C PHE A 29 5.67 -15.85 -17.95
N ALA A 30 5.16 -15.99 -16.74
CA ALA A 30 4.52 -17.22 -16.30
C ALA A 30 3.17 -17.41 -16.98
N HIS A 31 2.94 -18.61 -17.52
CA HIS A 31 1.67 -18.99 -18.15
C HIS A 31 0.70 -19.67 -17.16
N SER A 32 1.18 -20.01 -15.97
CA SER A 32 0.38 -20.63 -14.93
C SER A 32 0.84 -20.22 -13.53
N ALA A 33 -0.04 -20.35 -12.53
CA ALA A 33 0.30 -20.12 -11.12
C ALA A 33 1.40 -21.08 -10.61
N ALA A 34 1.51 -22.28 -11.18
CA ALA A 34 2.56 -23.23 -10.86
C ALA A 34 3.93 -22.73 -11.33
N GLU A 35 4.03 -22.30 -12.59
CA GLU A 35 5.25 -21.69 -13.13
C GLU A 35 5.68 -20.44 -12.37
N ALA A 36 4.73 -19.55 -12.05
CA ALA A 36 5.02 -18.36 -11.26
C ALA A 36 5.63 -18.69 -9.89
N LYS A 37 5.16 -19.77 -9.26
CA LYS A 37 5.70 -20.26 -7.98
C LYS A 37 7.11 -20.84 -8.12
N GLU A 38 7.39 -21.52 -9.23
CA GLU A 38 8.71 -22.12 -9.50
C GLU A 38 9.79 -21.06 -9.85
N MET A 39 9.41 -19.87 -10.34
CA MET A 39 10.33 -18.76 -10.61
C MET A 39 11.09 -18.25 -9.37
N GLY A 40 10.56 -18.50 -8.17
CA GLY A 40 11.23 -18.19 -6.91
C GLY A 40 11.35 -16.71 -6.61
N PHE A 41 12.43 -16.31 -5.90
CA PHE A 41 12.60 -14.96 -5.35
C PHE A 41 12.80 -13.86 -6.43
N TRP A 42 13.36 -14.18 -7.60
CA TRP A 42 13.65 -13.24 -8.66
C TRP A 42 12.49 -13.03 -9.64
N ALA A 43 11.27 -13.35 -9.20
CA ALA A 43 10.07 -13.08 -9.97
C ALA A 43 9.52 -11.68 -9.65
N PHE A 44 9.04 -10.98 -10.69
CA PHE A 44 8.47 -9.64 -10.57
C PHE A 44 7.01 -9.65 -11.00
N HIS A 45 6.12 -9.06 -10.21
CA HIS A 45 4.74 -8.82 -10.58
C HIS A 45 4.68 -7.52 -11.42
N VAL A 46 4.69 -7.68 -12.73
CA VAL A 46 4.80 -6.56 -13.68
C VAL A 46 3.55 -5.70 -13.68
N ASP A 47 2.38 -6.29 -13.53
CA ASP A 47 1.09 -5.62 -13.37
C ASP A 47 1.07 -4.72 -12.12
N THR A 48 1.44 -5.26 -10.97
CA THR A 48 1.54 -4.53 -9.68
C THR A 48 2.49 -3.34 -9.77
N LEU A 49 3.72 -3.59 -10.26
CA LEU A 49 4.72 -2.53 -10.42
C LEU A 49 4.30 -1.50 -11.47
N GLY A 50 3.77 -1.96 -12.61
CA GLY A 50 3.32 -1.11 -13.70
C GLY A 50 2.23 -0.13 -13.26
N TRP A 51 1.19 -0.62 -12.59
CA TRP A 51 0.12 0.22 -12.05
C TRP A 51 0.62 1.17 -10.97
N SER A 52 1.44 0.69 -10.02
CA SER A 52 2.00 1.54 -8.98
C SER A 52 2.80 2.70 -9.56
N VAL A 53 3.70 2.42 -10.52
CA VAL A 53 4.50 3.45 -11.18
C VAL A 53 3.64 4.40 -12.03
N ALA A 54 2.69 3.86 -12.82
CA ALA A 54 1.81 4.67 -13.66
C ALA A 54 0.99 5.65 -12.83
N LEU A 55 0.39 5.21 -11.72
CA LEU A 55 -0.40 6.06 -10.83
C LEU A 55 0.48 7.10 -10.12
N GLY A 56 1.71 6.73 -9.73
CA GLY A 56 2.69 7.68 -9.20
C GLY A 56 3.06 8.76 -10.21
N LEU A 57 3.27 8.39 -11.47
CA LEU A 57 3.55 9.35 -12.54
C LEU A 57 2.35 10.26 -12.83
N ILE A 58 1.13 9.73 -12.84
CA ILE A 58 -0.11 10.50 -12.98
C ILE A 58 -0.22 11.53 -11.84
N PHE A 59 0.02 11.11 -10.60
CA PHE A 59 0.04 11.99 -9.45
C PHE A 59 1.04 13.14 -9.65
N VAL A 60 2.30 12.82 -9.91
CA VAL A 60 3.35 13.83 -10.10
C VAL A 60 3.04 14.78 -11.25
N PHE A 61 2.50 14.25 -12.37
CA PHE A 61 2.11 15.05 -13.52
C PHE A 61 0.99 16.05 -13.19
N LEU A 62 -0.09 15.59 -12.55
CA LEU A 62 -1.23 16.42 -12.17
C LEU A 62 -0.84 17.52 -11.17
N PHE A 63 -0.06 17.16 -10.14
CA PHE A 63 0.39 18.14 -9.15
C PHE A 63 1.37 19.15 -9.75
N ARG A 64 2.29 18.71 -10.62
CA ARG A 64 3.17 19.62 -11.34
C ARG A 64 2.40 20.56 -12.27
N MET A 65 1.35 20.07 -12.95
CA MET A 65 0.51 20.89 -13.81
C MET A 65 -0.25 21.94 -13.00
N ALA A 66 -0.80 21.59 -11.84
CA ALA A 66 -1.43 22.52 -10.92
C ALA A 66 -0.43 23.58 -10.41
N ALA A 67 0.74 23.16 -9.92
CA ALA A 67 1.76 24.04 -9.40
C ALA A 67 2.28 25.04 -10.45
N LYS A 68 2.46 24.61 -11.71
CA LYS A 68 2.91 25.52 -12.78
C LYS A 68 1.87 26.57 -13.19
N LYS A 69 0.58 26.29 -12.99
CA LYS A 69 -0.53 27.18 -13.32
C LYS A 69 -1.08 27.91 -12.08
N ALA A 70 -0.46 27.72 -10.92
CA ALA A 70 -0.91 28.33 -9.68
C ALA A 70 -0.84 29.88 -9.77
N THR A 71 -1.92 30.52 -9.37
CA THR A 71 -2.06 31.97 -9.32
C THR A 71 -2.46 32.41 -7.92
N SER A 72 -2.07 33.61 -7.53
CA SER A 72 -2.48 34.21 -6.26
C SER A 72 -3.92 34.77 -6.26
N GLY A 73 -4.59 34.73 -7.42
CA GLY A 73 -5.98 35.14 -7.58
C GLY A 73 -6.96 34.00 -7.31
N GLN A 74 -8.14 34.04 -7.94
CA GLN A 74 -9.14 32.99 -7.79
C GLN A 74 -8.61 31.68 -8.40
N PRO A 75 -8.47 30.58 -7.60
CA PRO A 75 -7.91 29.33 -8.07
C PRO A 75 -8.86 28.61 -9.04
N GLY A 76 -8.30 28.01 -10.10
CA GLY A 76 -9.05 27.07 -10.95
C GLY A 76 -9.37 25.77 -10.20
N ALA A 77 -10.30 24.98 -10.72
CA ALA A 77 -10.78 23.75 -10.07
C ALA A 77 -9.65 22.77 -9.69
N LEU A 78 -8.68 22.53 -10.58
CA LEU A 78 -7.55 21.64 -10.30
C LEU A 78 -6.62 22.23 -9.24
N GLN A 79 -6.33 23.53 -9.29
CA GLN A 79 -5.51 24.22 -8.31
C GLN A 79 -6.18 24.14 -6.93
N ASN A 80 -7.45 24.48 -6.83
CA ASN A 80 -8.21 24.41 -5.58
C ASN A 80 -8.22 22.99 -4.99
N PHE A 81 -8.41 21.97 -5.81
CA PHE A 81 -8.37 20.58 -5.36
C PHE A 81 -7.00 20.20 -4.77
N VAL A 82 -5.91 20.57 -5.45
CA VAL A 82 -4.55 20.30 -4.97
C VAL A 82 -4.24 21.09 -3.70
N GLU A 83 -4.65 22.37 -3.62
CA GLU A 83 -4.45 23.19 -2.44
C GLU A 83 -5.18 22.62 -1.21
N VAL A 84 -6.44 22.20 -1.36
CA VAL A 84 -7.20 21.54 -0.28
C VAL A 84 -6.49 20.28 0.23
N LEU A 85 -5.96 19.45 -0.67
CA LEU A 85 -5.20 18.26 -0.26
C LEU A 85 -3.90 18.61 0.45
N VAL A 86 -3.17 19.60 -0.04
CA VAL A 86 -1.92 20.05 0.58
C VAL A 86 -2.20 20.65 1.98
N GLU A 87 -3.21 21.48 2.12
CA GLU A 87 -3.61 22.05 3.41
C GLU A 87 -4.05 20.99 4.41
N PHE A 88 -4.84 20.01 3.96
CA PHE A 88 -5.27 18.88 4.79
C PHE A 88 -4.07 18.08 5.32
N VAL A 89 -3.12 17.74 4.45
CA VAL A 89 -1.93 16.97 4.84
C VAL A 89 -0.99 17.81 5.71
N ASP A 90 -0.76 19.07 5.36
CA ASP A 90 0.10 19.98 6.13
C ASP A 90 -0.46 20.21 7.55
N GLY A 91 -1.79 20.37 7.68
CA GLY A 91 -2.48 20.43 8.96
C GLY A 91 -2.26 19.15 9.78
N SER A 92 -2.46 17.97 9.17
CA SER A 92 -2.23 16.67 9.83
C SER A 92 -0.79 16.50 10.30
N VAL A 93 0.18 16.97 9.50
CA VAL A 93 1.60 16.94 9.87
C VAL A 93 1.88 17.88 11.03
N LYS A 94 1.37 19.11 11.02
CA LYS A 94 1.56 20.09 12.10
C LYS A 94 0.97 19.61 13.44
N ASP A 95 -0.15 18.93 13.39
CA ASP A 95 -0.83 18.40 14.59
C ASP A 95 -0.10 17.21 15.21
N SER A 96 0.64 16.42 14.40
CA SER A 96 1.22 15.14 14.84
C SER A 96 2.76 15.13 14.88
N PHE A 97 3.43 16.07 14.20
CA PHE A 97 4.88 16.14 14.13
C PHE A 97 5.40 17.41 14.82
N HIS A 98 6.07 17.25 15.96
CA HIS A 98 6.56 18.37 16.79
C HIS A 98 7.98 18.86 16.40
N GLY A 99 8.62 18.19 15.45
CA GLY A 99 9.95 18.54 14.94
C GLY A 99 9.90 19.53 13.76
N ARG A 100 11.08 19.92 13.27
CA ARG A 100 11.24 20.69 12.03
C ARG A 100 11.94 19.82 10.98
N SER A 101 11.20 19.35 10.00
CA SER A 101 11.76 18.61 8.86
C SER A 101 11.03 19.02 7.57
N PRO A 102 11.75 19.49 6.55
CA PRO A 102 11.15 19.89 5.28
C PRO A 102 10.68 18.69 4.45
N VAL A 103 11.03 17.47 4.85
CA VAL A 103 10.76 16.25 4.08
C VAL A 103 9.43 15.61 4.48
N ILE A 104 8.97 15.82 5.72
CA ILE A 104 7.82 15.07 6.27
C ILE A 104 6.51 15.42 5.57
N ALA A 105 6.22 16.70 5.35
CA ALA A 105 4.97 17.10 4.69
C ALA A 105 4.91 16.64 3.21
N PRO A 106 5.95 16.80 2.37
CA PRO A 106 5.95 16.22 1.03
C PRO A 106 5.87 14.68 1.02
N LEU A 107 6.53 14.00 1.95
CA LEU A 107 6.46 12.55 2.08
C LEU A 107 5.05 12.09 2.45
N ALA A 108 4.43 12.73 3.44
CA ALA A 108 3.06 12.46 3.87
C ALA A 108 2.06 12.65 2.72
N LEU A 109 2.18 13.76 1.97
CA LEU A 109 1.37 14.03 0.79
C LEU A 109 1.54 12.95 -0.27
N THR A 110 2.79 12.56 -0.55
CA THR A 110 3.08 11.51 -1.53
C THR A 110 2.45 10.18 -1.12
N ILE A 111 2.62 9.78 0.13
CA ILE A 111 2.04 8.54 0.64
C ILE A 111 0.51 8.59 0.56
N PHE A 112 -0.11 9.67 1.04
CA PHE A 112 -1.57 9.79 1.04
C PHE A 112 -2.15 9.67 -0.36
N VAL A 113 -1.67 10.49 -1.29
CA VAL A 113 -2.22 10.53 -2.65
C VAL A 113 -1.89 9.26 -3.43
N TRP A 114 -0.67 8.75 -3.32
CA TRP A 114 -0.26 7.55 -4.06
C TRP A 114 -1.00 6.30 -3.59
N VAL A 115 -1.09 6.07 -2.27
CA VAL A 115 -1.86 4.95 -1.70
C VAL A 115 -3.34 5.09 -2.03
N PHE A 116 -3.90 6.32 -1.93
CA PHE A 116 -5.29 6.57 -2.32
C PHE A 116 -5.54 6.19 -3.79
N LEU A 117 -4.68 6.62 -4.72
CA LEU A 117 -4.84 6.30 -6.13
C LEU A 117 -4.71 4.80 -6.41
N MET A 118 -3.74 4.12 -5.79
CA MET A 118 -3.58 2.67 -5.94
C MET A 118 -4.82 1.90 -5.45
N ASN A 119 -5.41 2.33 -4.33
CA ASN A 119 -6.61 1.73 -3.79
C ASN A 119 -7.86 2.09 -4.62
N ALA A 120 -7.92 3.30 -5.18
CA ALA A 120 -9.07 3.77 -5.97
C ALA A 120 -9.28 2.96 -7.27
N VAL A 121 -8.24 2.30 -7.78
CA VAL A 121 -8.37 1.38 -8.92
C VAL A 121 -9.32 0.23 -8.63
N ASP A 122 -9.46 -0.19 -7.36
CA ASP A 122 -10.39 -1.26 -6.95
C ASP A 122 -11.88 -0.92 -7.13
N LEU A 123 -12.21 0.36 -7.33
CA LEU A 123 -13.56 0.80 -7.67
C LEU A 123 -13.93 0.57 -9.14
N VAL A 124 -12.95 0.32 -10.00
CA VAL A 124 -13.18 -0.02 -11.40
C VAL A 124 -13.74 -1.45 -11.47
N PRO A 125 -14.79 -1.70 -12.28
CA PRO A 125 -15.33 -3.06 -12.41
C PRO A 125 -14.23 -4.09 -12.70
N VAL A 126 -14.24 -5.19 -11.97
CA VAL A 126 -13.17 -6.21 -11.90
C VAL A 126 -12.73 -6.70 -13.28
N ASP A 127 -13.66 -6.82 -14.22
CA ASP A 127 -13.39 -7.35 -15.57
C ASP A 127 -12.82 -6.31 -16.55
N TRP A 128 -12.98 -5.00 -16.31
CA TRP A 128 -12.65 -3.99 -17.31
C TRP A 128 -11.15 -3.90 -17.61
N ILE A 129 -10.33 -3.92 -16.57
CA ILE A 129 -8.88 -3.78 -16.73
C ILE A 129 -8.26 -5.06 -17.29
N PRO A 130 -8.60 -6.28 -16.81
CA PRO A 130 -8.19 -7.51 -17.47
C PRO A 130 -8.63 -7.61 -18.93
N GLN A 131 -9.89 -7.22 -19.27
CA GLN A 131 -10.36 -7.19 -20.66
C GLN A 131 -9.54 -6.24 -21.53
N LEU A 132 -9.17 -5.05 -21.01
CA LEU A 132 -8.28 -4.13 -21.71
C LEU A 132 -6.90 -4.76 -21.95
N ALA A 133 -6.35 -5.46 -20.98
CA ALA A 133 -5.07 -6.18 -21.10
C ALA A 133 -5.15 -7.27 -22.17
N ILE A 134 -6.25 -8.05 -22.23
CA ILE A 134 -6.53 -9.04 -23.26
C ILE A 134 -6.61 -8.37 -24.65
N LEU A 135 -7.30 -7.24 -24.76
CA LEU A 135 -7.44 -6.51 -26.02
C LEU A 135 -6.09 -6.02 -26.56
N ILE A 136 -5.20 -5.59 -25.69
CA ILE A 136 -3.87 -5.07 -26.06
C ILE A 136 -2.89 -6.21 -26.39
N SER A 137 -2.89 -7.28 -25.58
CA SER A 137 -1.96 -8.40 -25.74
C SER A 137 -2.39 -9.42 -26.81
N GLY A 138 -3.70 -9.50 -27.08
CA GLY A 138 -4.29 -10.55 -27.93
C GLY A 138 -4.33 -11.94 -27.25
N ASP A 139 -3.91 -12.07 -26.00
CA ASP A 139 -3.92 -13.31 -25.23
C ASP A 139 -5.09 -13.33 -24.24
N HIS A 140 -6.04 -14.25 -24.45
CA HIS A 140 -7.22 -14.43 -23.63
C HIS A 140 -6.95 -15.09 -22.26
N HIS A 141 -5.74 -15.59 -22.03
CA HIS A 141 -5.35 -16.29 -20.80
C HIS A 141 -4.40 -15.46 -19.93
N ILE A 142 -4.08 -14.24 -20.34
CA ILE A 142 -3.15 -13.39 -19.58
C ILE A 142 -3.72 -13.09 -18.19
N PRO A 143 -3.03 -13.51 -17.10
CA PRO A 143 -3.42 -13.09 -15.77
C PRO A 143 -3.05 -11.60 -15.61
N PHE A 144 -3.97 -10.80 -15.09
CA PHE A 144 -3.71 -9.38 -14.92
C PHE A 144 -4.47 -8.83 -13.72
N ARG A 145 -3.72 -8.33 -12.73
CA ARG A 145 -4.27 -7.77 -11.52
C ARG A 145 -4.07 -6.26 -11.52
N ALA A 146 -5.15 -5.51 -11.32
CA ALA A 146 -5.11 -4.05 -11.42
C ALA A 146 -4.73 -3.36 -10.12
N VAL A 147 -5.08 -3.95 -8.97
CA VAL A 147 -4.93 -3.31 -7.66
C VAL A 147 -3.58 -3.65 -7.04
N SER A 148 -2.64 -2.72 -7.11
CA SER A 148 -1.27 -2.94 -6.61
C SER A 148 -1.20 -3.23 -5.11
N THR A 149 -2.10 -2.67 -4.31
CA THR A 149 -2.12 -2.81 -2.85
C THR A 149 -2.72 -4.13 -2.36
N THR A 150 -3.28 -4.94 -3.24
CA THR A 150 -3.69 -6.32 -2.95
C THR A 150 -2.56 -7.34 -3.21
N ASP A 151 -1.36 -6.86 -3.55
CA ASP A 151 -0.13 -7.64 -3.56
C ASP A 151 0.64 -7.42 -2.24
N PRO A 152 0.88 -8.48 -1.43
CA PRO A 152 1.63 -8.35 -0.19
C PRO A 152 3.06 -7.87 -0.41
N ASN A 153 3.68 -8.15 -1.56
CA ASN A 153 5.04 -7.66 -1.86
C ASN A 153 5.07 -6.13 -2.00
N ALA A 154 4.05 -5.55 -2.65
CA ALA A 154 3.95 -4.10 -2.79
C ALA A 154 3.71 -3.41 -1.45
N THR A 155 2.77 -3.91 -0.64
CA THR A 155 2.46 -3.33 0.67
C THR A 155 3.60 -3.47 1.67
N LEU A 156 4.29 -4.62 1.69
CA LEU A 156 5.51 -4.82 2.46
C LEU A 156 6.63 -3.89 1.98
N GLY A 157 6.84 -3.76 0.67
CA GLY A 157 7.83 -2.86 0.10
C GLY A 157 7.63 -1.41 0.53
N MET A 158 6.39 -0.91 0.49
CA MET A 158 6.06 0.44 0.99
C MET A 158 6.32 0.58 2.49
N ALA A 159 5.86 -0.39 3.29
CA ALA A 159 6.02 -0.36 4.75
C ALA A 159 7.49 -0.47 5.17
N PHE A 160 8.29 -1.29 4.51
CA PHE A 160 9.73 -1.38 4.75
C PHE A 160 10.50 -0.14 4.28
N SER A 161 10.02 0.56 3.24
CA SER A 161 10.58 1.85 2.85
C SER A 161 10.39 2.90 3.94
N VAL A 162 9.19 2.97 4.53
CA VAL A 162 8.91 3.83 5.69
C VAL A 162 9.75 3.40 6.90
N PHE A 163 9.91 2.11 7.15
CA PHE A 163 10.73 1.58 8.22
C PHE A 163 12.20 1.95 8.08
N ALA A 164 12.74 1.87 6.87
CA ALA A 164 14.11 2.33 6.59
C ALA A 164 14.29 3.83 6.90
N LEU A 165 13.29 4.66 6.58
CA LEU A 165 13.30 6.07 6.95
C LEU A 165 13.24 6.27 8.47
N ILE A 166 12.43 5.51 9.19
CA ILE A 166 12.36 5.56 10.66
C ILE A 166 13.73 5.27 11.26
N ILE A 167 14.37 4.16 10.85
CA ILE A 167 15.72 3.80 11.35
C ILE A 167 16.74 4.89 10.99
N PHE A 168 16.71 5.39 9.74
CA PHE A 168 17.62 6.43 9.30
C PHE A 168 17.50 7.69 10.15
N TYR A 169 16.29 8.18 10.41
CA TYR A 169 16.08 9.38 11.22
C TYR A 169 16.36 9.13 12.69
N SER A 170 16.02 7.97 13.26
CA SER A 170 16.39 7.61 14.62
C SER A 170 17.91 7.65 14.83
N ILE A 171 18.68 7.08 13.90
CA ILE A 171 20.15 7.12 13.97
C ILE A 171 20.68 8.54 13.74
N LYS A 172 20.08 9.29 12.83
CA LYS A 172 20.53 10.67 12.51
C LYS A 172 20.30 11.63 13.67
N VAL A 173 19.21 11.50 14.40
CA VAL A 173 18.82 12.40 15.50
C VAL A 173 19.47 11.96 16.82
N LYS A 174 19.32 10.69 17.18
CA LYS A 174 19.80 10.14 18.48
C LYS A 174 21.26 9.67 18.45
N GLY A 175 21.85 9.54 17.26
CA GLY A 175 23.12 8.88 17.07
C GLY A 175 23.03 7.36 17.23
N ILE A 176 24.08 6.64 16.80
CA ILE A 176 24.12 5.17 16.91
C ILE A 176 24.04 4.72 18.37
N GLY A 177 24.74 5.40 19.27
CA GLY A 177 24.72 5.08 20.70
C GLY A 177 23.36 5.28 21.36
N GLY A 178 22.66 6.37 21.02
CA GLY A 178 21.30 6.64 21.50
C GLY A 178 20.29 5.63 20.99
N PHE A 179 20.37 5.25 19.71
CA PHE A 179 19.52 4.22 19.12
C PHE A 179 19.72 2.84 19.76
N ILE A 180 20.97 2.42 20.00
CA ILE A 180 21.27 1.17 20.72
C ILE A 180 20.82 1.27 22.18
N GLY A 181 21.01 2.43 22.82
CA GLY A 181 20.52 2.68 24.17
C GLY A 181 19.01 2.55 24.30
N GLU A 182 18.24 3.10 23.36
CA GLU A 182 16.79 2.94 23.31
C GLU A 182 16.37 1.47 23.23
N LEU A 183 17.03 0.69 22.37
CA LEU A 183 16.75 -0.73 22.20
C LEU A 183 17.14 -1.60 23.41
N THR A 184 18.09 -1.15 24.25
CA THR A 184 18.65 -2.00 25.30
C THR A 184 18.29 -1.56 26.72
N LEU A 185 18.01 -0.27 26.92
CA LEU A 185 17.77 0.30 28.24
C LEU A 185 16.28 0.55 28.54
N HIS A 186 15.42 0.48 27.51
CA HIS A 186 13.97 0.61 27.63
C HIS A 186 13.29 -0.72 27.25
N PRO A 187 12.08 -1.05 27.76
CA PRO A 187 11.26 -0.25 28.67
C PRO A 187 11.66 -0.37 30.16
N PHE A 188 12.43 -1.39 30.55
CA PHE A 188 12.76 -1.65 31.95
C PHE A 188 14.13 -1.09 32.29
N GLY A 189 14.19 -0.18 33.27
CA GLY A 189 15.43 0.39 33.79
C GLY A 189 15.62 0.03 35.30
N SER A 190 16.88 -0.21 35.72
CA SER A 190 17.23 -0.44 37.13
C SER A 190 18.47 0.36 37.51
N LYS A 191 18.50 0.90 38.73
CA LYS A 191 19.68 1.56 39.28
C LYS A 191 20.79 0.56 39.65
N ASN A 192 20.45 -0.72 39.80
CA ASN A 192 21.42 -1.77 40.10
C ASN A 192 22.02 -2.29 38.80
N ILE A 193 23.34 -2.19 38.66
CA ILE A 193 24.08 -2.53 37.43
C ILE A 193 23.93 -4.01 37.05
N LEU A 194 23.85 -4.92 38.04
CA LEU A 194 23.66 -6.35 37.80
C LEU A 194 22.25 -6.66 37.27
N VAL A 195 21.24 -6.00 37.85
CA VAL A 195 19.85 -6.12 37.38
C VAL A 195 19.69 -5.51 36.00
N GLN A 196 20.32 -4.35 35.76
CA GLN A 196 20.30 -3.72 34.43
C GLN A 196 20.94 -4.62 33.36
N ALA A 197 22.07 -5.25 33.67
CA ALA A 197 22.73 -6.17 32.73
C ALA A 197 21.84 -7.39 32.38
N LEU A 198 21.07 -7.89 33.35
CA LEU A 198 20.10 -8.97 33.12
C LEU A 198 18.89 -8.51 32.30
N LEU A 199 18.48 -7.22 32.41
CA LEU A 199 17.35 -6.65 31.67
C LEU A 199 17.70 -6.32 30.22
N ILE A 200 18.97 -6.08 29.87
CA ILE A 200 19.39 -5.74 28.51
C ILE A 200 18.83 -6.72 27.46
N PRO A 201 19.03 -8.05 27.55
CA PRO A 201 18.52 -8.97 26.54
C PRO A 201 16.98 -9.01 26.47
N VAL A 202 16.31 -8.81 27.61
CA VAL A 202 14.84 -8.76 27.66
C VAL A 202 14.33 -7.49 26.98
N ASN A 203 14.90 -6.34 27.30
CA ASN A 203 14.57 -5.05 26.68
C ASN A 203 14.82 -5.10 25.17
N PHE A 204 16.00 -5.57 24.76
CA PHE A 204 16.34 -5.71 23.35
C PHE A 204 15.31 -6.57 22.60
N LEU A 205 14.92 -7.72 23.16
CA LEU A 205 13.92 -8.58 22.52
C LEU A 205 12.57 -7.88 22.38
N LEU A 206 12.10 -7.21 23.44
CA LEU A 206 10.82 -6.51 23.43
C LEU A 206 10.82 -5.33 22.44
N GLU A 207 11.86 -4.48 22.50
CA GLU A 207 11.97 -3.33 21.61
C GLU A 207 12.18 -3.75 20.14
N PHE A 208 12.97 -4.80 19.89
CA PHE A 208 13.17 -5.33 18.55
C PHE A 208 11.86 -5.89 17.96
N VAL A 209 11.07 -6.63 18.74
CA VAL A 209 9.76 -7.13 18.31
C VAL A 209 8.82 -5.95 18.02
N THR A 210 8.77 -4.95 18.91
CA THR A 210 7.96 -3.74 18.72
C THR A 210 8.37 -2.98 17.46
N LEU A 211 9.66 -2.84 17.22
CA LEU A 211 10.21 -2.15 16.07
C LEU A 211 9.83 -2.84 14.74
N ILE A 212 9.95 -4.16 14.67
CA ILE A 212 9.57 -4.95 13.48
C ILE A 212 8.04 -5.05 13.31
N ALA A 213 7.30 -5.07 14.42
CA ALA A 213 5.83 -5.11 14.35
C ALA A 213 5.24 -3.88 13.65
N LYS A 214 5.89 -2.71 13.73
CA LYS A 214 5.42 -1.46 13.08
C LYS A 214 5.23 -1.62 11.55
N PRO A 215 6.27 -1.96 10.76
CA PRO A 215 6.12 -2.12 9.31
C PRO A 215 5.22 -3.31 8.94
N ILE A 216 5.28 -4.43 9.66
CA ILE A 216 4.44 -5.59 9.40
C ILE A 216 2.96 -5.23 9.59
N SER A 217 2.61 -4.58 10.71
CA SER A 217 1.23 -4.15 10.98
C SER A 217 0.73 -3.17 9.93
N LEU A 218 1.59 -2.23 9.50
CA LEU A 218 1.26 -1.24 8.47
C LEU A 218 0.96 -1.91 7.12
N ALA A 219 1.81 -2.84 6.69
CA ALA A 219 1.65 -3.59 5.44
C ALA A 219 0.42 -4.48 5.46
N LEU A 220 0.25 -5.30 6.51
CA LEU A 220 -0.87 -6.24 6.62
C LEU A 220 -2.22 -5.54 6.73
N ARG A 221 -2.29 -4.36 7.34
CA ARG A 221 -3.51 -3.57 7.41
C ARG A 221 -3.95 -3.10 6.02
N LEU A 222 -3.01 -2.56 5.23
CA LEU A 222 -3.31 -2.11 3.88
C LEU A 222 -3.68 -3.29 2.98
N PHE A 223 -2.84 -4.32 2.94
CA PHE A 223 -3.06 -5.54 2.18
C PHE A 223 -4.40 -6.20 2.55
N GLY A 224 -4.63 -6.46 3.84
CA GLY A 224 -5.80 -7.20 4.30
C GLY A 224 -7.12 -6.54 3.95
N ASN A 225 -7.21 -5.21 4.10
CA ASN A 225 -8.43 -4.48 3.78
C ASN A 225 -8.68 -4.41 2.26
N MET A 226 -7.65 -4.19 1.45
CA MET A 226 -7.80 -4.13 0.00
C MET A 226 -8.07 -5.50 -0.59
N TYR A 227 -7.37 -6.54 -0.16
CA TYR A 227 -7.59 -7.91 -0.61
C TYR A 227 -8.99 -8.43 -0.24
N ALA A 228 -9.45 -8.16 0.99
CA ALA A 228 -10.81 -8.49 1.38
C ALA A 228 -11.85 -7.74 0.55
N GLY A 229 -11.62 -6.45 0.24
CA GLY A 229 -12.46 -5.63 -0.60
C GLY A 229 -12.59 -6.17 -2.02
N GLU A 230 -11.46 -6.48 -2.65
CA GLU A 230 -11.38 -7.09 -3.98
C GLU A 230 -12.13 -8.43 -4.04
N LEU A 231 -11.96 -9.29 -3.01
CA LEU A 231 -12.68 -10.56 -2.94
C LEU A 231 -14.20 -10.38 -2.89
N VAL A 232 -14.72 -9.39 -2.17
CA VAL A 232 -16.16 -9.12 -2.13
C VAL A 232 -16.66 -8.65 -3.50
N PHE A 233 -15.92 -7.77 -4.20
CA PHE A 233 -16.26 -7.38 -5.57
C PHE A 233 -16.29 -8.57 -6.52
N ILE A 234 -15.29 -9.48 -6.47
CA ILE A 234 -15.23 -10.70 -7.28
C ILE A 234 -16.43 -11.61 -6.96
N LEU A 235 -16.79 -11.79 -5.67
CA LEU A 235 -17.92 -12.62 -5.29
C LEU A 235 -19.26 -12.04 -5.78
N ILE A 236 -19.43 -10.71 -5.76
CA ILE A 236 -20.61 -10.06 -6.33
C ILE A 236 -20.61 -10.23 -7.87
N ALA A 237 -19.45 -10.12 -8.52
CA ALA A 237 -19.33 -10.33 -9.96
C ALA A 237 -19.78 -11.75 -10.39
N VAL A 238 -19.46 -12.79 -9.61
CA VAL A 238 -19.92 -14.17 -9.85
C VAL A 238 -21.46 -14.28 -9.84
N MET A 239 -22.17 -13.44 -9.07
CA MET A 239 -23.64 -13.45 -9.06
C MET A 239 -24.24 -13.06 -10.41
N PHE A 240 -23.58 -12.18 -11.18
CA PHE A 240 -24.01 -11.80 -12.52
C PHE A 240 -23.88 -12.96 -13.52
N GLY A 241 -22.90 -13.85 -13.33
CA GLY A 241 -22.66 -15.03 -14.16
C GLY A 241 -23.64 -16.19 -13.91
N SER A 242 -24.53 -16.08 -12.89
CA SER A 242 -25.43 -17.17 -12.50
C SER A 242 -26.58 -17.44 -13.49
N GLY A 243 -26.87 -16.53 -14.41
CA GLY A 243 -28.00 -16.61 -15.35
C GLY A 243 -29.38 -16.39 -14.72
N LEU A 244 -29.48 -16.15 -13.40
CA LEU A 244 -30.72 -15.90 -12.68
C LEU A 244 -30.97 -14.39 -12.55
N LEU A 245 -32.03 -13.88 -13.20
CA LEU A 245 -32.35 -12.43 -13.22
C LEU A 245 -32.48 -11.80 -11.83
N TRP A 246 -33.09 -12.50 -10.89
CA TRP A 246 -33.25 -11.98 -9.53
C TRP A 246 -31.91 -11.88 -8.80
N LEU A 247 -30.99 -12.82 -9.03
CA LEU A 247 -29.65 -12.82 -8.43
C LEU A 247 -28.78 -11.72 -9.05
N SER A 248 -28.90 -11.51 -10.36
CA SER A 248 -28.23 -10.37 -11.03
C SER A 248 -28.77 -9.04 -10.52
N GLY A 249 -30.09 -8.90 -10.31
CA GLY A 249 -30.68 -7.70 -9.73
C GLY A 249 -30.19 -7.42 -8.32
N LEU A 250 -30.09 -8.44 -7.47
CA LEU A 250 -29.49 -8.34 -6.13
C LEU A 250 -28.02 -7.95 -6.23
N GLY A 251 -27.27 -8.53 -7.18
CA GLY A 251 -25.88 -8.20 -7.45
C GLY A 251 -25.65 -6.72 -7.72
N VAL A 252 -26.52 -6.06 -8.51
CA VAL A 252 -26.44 -4.60 -8.75
C VAL A 252 -26.54 -3.80 -7.45
N VAL A 253 -27.52 -4.14 -6.60
CA VAL A 253 -27.71 -3.44 -5.31
C VAL A 253 -26.51 -3.64 -4.40
N LEU A 254 -26.00 -4.88 -4.30
CA LEU A 254 -24.83 -5.21 -3.49
C LEU A 254 -23.57 -4.52 -4.02
N GLN A 255 -23.37 -4.49 -5.35
CA GLN A 255 -22.24 -3.83 -5.98
C GLN A 255 -22.20 -2.33 -5.66
N TRP A 256 -23.37 -1.67 -5.76
CA TRP A 256 -23.48 -0.26 -5.42
C TRP A 256 -23.22 -0.01 -3.93
N ALA A 257 -23.87 -0.76 -3.05
CA ALA A 257 -23.72 -0.62 -1.60
C ALA A 257 -22.27 -0.88 -1.17
N TRP A 258 -21.63 -1.92 -1.72
CA TRP A 258 -20.24 -2.24 -1.43
C TRP A 258 -19.29 -1.18 -1.97
N ALA A 259 -19.49 -0.66 -3.18
CA ALA A 259 -18.66 0.40 -3.75
C ALA A 259 -18.69 1.68 -2.90
N VAL A 260 -19.87 2.10 -2.43
CA VAL A 260 -20.01 3.26 -1.52
C VAL A 260 -19.26 3.03 -0.21
N PHE A 261 -19.39 1.85 0.40
CA PHE A 261 -18.65 1.50 1.61
C PHE A 261 -17.14 1.41 1.36
N HIS A 262 -16.74 0.88 0.20
CA HIS A 262 -15.34 0.71 -0.15
C HIS A 262 -14.62 2.03 -0.41
N ILE A 263 -15.30 3.07 -0.91
CA ILE A 263 -14.74 4.43 -1.00
C ILE A 263 -14.28 4.93 0.37
N LEU A 264 -15.05 4.67 1.42
CA LEU A 264 -14.66 5.03 2.78
C LEU A 264 -13.42 4.24 3.23
N ILE A 265 -13.37 2.93 2.93
CA ILE A 265 -12.22 2.08 3.25
C ILE A 265 -10.95 2.60 2.55
N ILE A 266 -11.01 2.89 1.26
CA ILE A 266 -9.90 3.38 0.45
C ILE A 266 -9.32 4.67 1.05
N THR A 267 -10.20 5.63 1.34
CA THR A 267 -9.81 6.91 1.92
C THR A 267 -9.19 6.74 3.31
N LEU A 268 -9.83 5.94 4.15
CA LEU A 268 -9.36 5.66 5.50
C LEU A 268 -8.00 4.96 5.50
N GLN A 269 -7.76 4.02 4.58
CA GLN A 269 -6.47 3.31 4.50
C GLN A 269 -5.33 4.24 4.08
N ALA A 270 -5.55 5.10 3.09
CA ALA A 270 -4.57 6.10 2.69
C ALA A 270 -4.24 7.06 3.85
N PHE A 271 -5.27 7.51 4.57
CA PHE A 271 -5.12 8.38 5.73
C PHE A 271 -4.37 7.69 6.88
N ILE A 272 -4.75 6.46 7.25
CA ILE A 272 -4.09 5.72 8.34
C ILE A 272 -2.63 5.44 7.99
N PHE A 273 -2.32 5.05 6.75
CA PHE A 273 -0.95 4.79 6.35
C PHE A 273 -0.09 6.05 6.46
N MET A 274 -0.60 7.19 5.99
CA MET A 274 0.05 8.49 6.13
C MET A 274 0.25 8.87 7.60
N MET A 275 -0.81 8.82 8.41
CA MET A 275 -0.77 9.23 9.82
C MET A 275 0.19 8.39 10.64
N LEU A 276 0.19 7.06 10.48
CA LEU A 276 1.13 6.20 11.18
C LEU A 276 2.58 6.47 10.75
N THR A 277 2.80 6.78 9.47
CA THR A 277 4.13 7.19 9.00
C THR A 277 4.59 8.48 9.69
N ILE A 278 3.74 9.50 9.78
CA ILE A 278 4.05 10.76 10.47
C ILE A 278 4.36 10.50 11.95
N VAL A 279 3.51 9.74 12.64
CA VAL A 279 3.68 9.43 14.07
C VAL A 279 4.99 8.65 14.31
N TYR A 280 5.30 7.65 13.49
CA TYR A 280 6.54 6.89 13.65
C TYR A 280 7.79 7.74 13.36
N LEU A 281 7.71 8.63 12.40
CA LEU A 281 8.80 9.58 12.14
C LEU A 281 8.91 10.66 13.23
N SER A 282 7.80 11.08 13.84
CA SER A 282 7.82 11.96 15.01
C SER A 282 8.57 11.31 16.19
N MET A 283 8.22 10.07 16.52
CA MET A 283 8.92 9.30 17.57
C MET A 283 10.43 9.13 17.27
N ALA A 284 10.79 8.98 15.98
CA ALA A 284 12.18 8.89 15.56
C ALA A 284 12.96 10.22 15.71
N HIS A 285 12.25 11.36 15.75
CA HIS A 285 12.83 12.70 15.92
C HIS A 285 12.81 13.18 17.38
N GLU A 286 12.15 12.48 18.28
CA GLU A 286 12.17 12.82 19.71
C GLU A 286 13.54 12.49 20.29
N GLU A 287 14.22 13.51 20.82
CA GLU A 287 15.44 13.33 21.61
C GLU A 287 15.01 12.77 22.99
N ASN A 288 15.59 11.64 23.39
CA ASN A 288 15.40 11.13 24.75
C ASN A 288 16.09 12.13 25.72
N HIS A 289 15.29 12.91 26.44
CA HIS A 289 15.72 13.69 27.60
C HIS A 289 15.92 12.82 28.84
#